data_988ab46f22e50afe0dd81da7d4d4546d
#
_entry.id   988ab46f22e50afe0dd81da7d4d4546d
#
_cell.length_a   1.000
_cell.length_b   1.000
_cell.length_c   1.000
_cell.angle_alpha   90.00
_cell.angle_beta   90.00
_cell.angle_gamma   90.00
#
_symmetry.space_group_name_H-M   'P 1'
#
loop_
_entity.id
_entity.type
_entity.pdbx_description
1 polymer ?
#
loop_
_entity_poly.entity_id
_entity_poly.type
_entity_poly.pdbx_seq_one_letter_code
_entity_poly.pdbx_strand_id
1 'polypeptide(L)'
;MKKKVLAAILCVAMVASMMIGCTTKSPTSGGDVKKDDGKGGKKIGITIQNYENAYWAGVMSKLEQILKDEGYDATIVGCEENSAKQIEQIENFITSGCDLIMVHPNDADAVEEVCGRALDEGIKVMCWDNPMENTTANWVLDNTELGKEIGKTAAAFINEHYTADNKAQVCVIGKPDTQVLLERQNGIEAGLKENCKDNYEIVATIDGVVNNEVQSKAETVLQANPDCKVWVGVGAGAMIGSNTALLAKYGGAGKIPEDCGVITTDVTSDQLNSLEAGDEAVRAIVGFEGSNTDTAQACFEMFKRILDGEDFSADKNVYRPTMEINDENIAEIQKGM
;
A
#
# COMPACT_ATOMS: atom_id res chain seq x y z
N MET A 1 42.85 26.19 53.27
CA MET A 1 41.86 27.25 53.24
C MET A 1 41.97 28.12 51.97
N LYS A 2 42.15 27.56 50.79
CA LYS A 2 42.26 28.33 49.52
C LYS A 2 41.34 27.79 48.36
N LYS A 3 40.36 27.01 48.71
CA LYS A 3 39.41 26.45 47.69
C LYS A 3 37.93 26.84 47.93
N LYS A 4 37.61 27.72 48.86
CA LYS A 4 36.25 28.15 49.18
C LYS A 4 35.95 29.64 48.85
N VAL A 5 36.87 30.35 48.22
CA VAL A 5 36.67 31.76 47.85
C VAL A 5 36.39 31.94 46.33
N LEU A 6 36.59 30.92 45.50
CA LEU A 6 36.36 31.02 44.04
C LEU A 6 34.92 30.70 43.60
N ALA A 7 34.07 30.19 44.52
CA ALA A 7 32.67 29.85 44.20
C ALA A 7 31.67 30.98 44.47
N ALA A 8 32.09 32.07 45.09
CA ALA A 8 31.21 33.21 45.45
C ALA A 8 31.23 34.36 44.45
N ILE A 9 32.10 34.35 43.43
CA ILE A 9 32.23 35.45 42.45
C ILE A 9 31.48 35.14 41.13
N LEU A 10 31.03 33.91 40.92
CA LEU A 10 30.32 33.53 39.68
C LEU A 10 28.79 33.67 39.75
N CYS A 11 28.22 33.99 40.91
CA CYS A 11 26.76 34.13 41.09
C CYS A 11 26.21 35.56 41.05
N VAL A 12 27.03 36.57 40.81
CA VAL A 12 26.61 38.01 40.82
C VAL A 12 26.53 38.61 39.39
N ALA A 13 26.95 37.89 38.37
CA ALA A 13 26.95 38.39 36.98
C ALA A 13 25.71 38.07 36.15
N MET A 14 24.66 37.43 36.70
CA MET A 14 23.45 37.00 35.94
C MET A 14 22.14 37.68 36.32
N VAL A 15 22.17 38.83 37.04
CA VAL A 15 20.93 39.54 37.45
C VAL A 15 20.82 40.98 36.91
N ALA A 16 21.66 41.40 35.98
CA ALA A 16 21.67 42.79 35.50
C ALA A 16 21.31 42.99 34.01
N SER A 17 20.38 42.20 33.44
CA SER A 17 19.90 42.44 32.07
C SER A 17 18.40 42.20 31.83
N MET A 18 17.56 42.56 32.80
CA MET A 18 16.10 42.67 32.59
C MET A 18 15.58 43.96 33.19
N MET A 19 15.73 45.10 32.49
CA MET A 19 14.85 46.29 32.63
C MET A 19 15.24 47.36 31.60
N ILE A 20 14.62 47.33 30.41
CA ILE A 20 14.34 48.45 29.52
C ILE A 20 13.21 47.88 28.62
N GLY A 21 11.95 48.27 28.67
CA GLY A 21 11.31 49.53 28.83
C GLY A 21 10.10 49.49 27.92
N CYS A 22 8.86 49.32 28.49
CA CYS A 22 7.63 49.50 27.77
C CYS A 22 7.47 50.96 27.34
N THR A 23 7.24 51.20 26.04
CA THR A 23 6.46 52.37 25.60
C THR A 23 5.47 51.94 24.52
N THR A 24 4.21 52.02 24.90
CA THR A 24 3.05 51.95 24.03
C THR A 24 3.07 53.05 22.97
N LYS A 25 2.94 52.67 21.70
CA LYS A 25 2.27 53.46 20.65
C LYS A 25 1.66 52.54 19.58
N SER A 26 0.34 52.49 19.52
CA SER A 26 -0.36 52.03 18.34
C SER A 26 -0.10 52.98 17.19
N PRO A 27 0.03 52.47 15.97
CA PRO A 27 -0.60 53.08 14.82
C PRO A 27 -1.42 52.03 14.04
N THR A 28 -2.66 52.38 13.89
CA THR A 28 -3.53 51.95 12.80
C THR A 28 -2.90 52.33 11.46
N SER A 29 -2.63 51.30 10.64
CA SER A 29 -2.53 51.48 9.20
C SER A 29 -2.50 50.09 8.56
N GLY A 30 -3.41 49.87 7.60
CA GLY A 30 -3.56 48.64 6.85
C GLY A 30 -2.22 48.20 6.21
N GLY A 31 -1.83 47.03 6.51
CA GLY A 31 -0.82 46.28 5.82
C GLY A 31 -1.50 45.05 5.20
N ASP A 32 -1.38 44.96 3.90
CA ASP A 32 -1.85 43.83 3.11
C ASP A 32 -1.50 42.51 3.81
N VAL A 33 -2.53 41.75 4.16
CA VAL A 33 -2.40 40.34 4.46
C VAL A 33 -1.96 39.73 3.12
N LYS A 34 -0.66 39.46 2.98
CA LYS A 34 -0.17 38.56 1.95
C LYS A 34 -0.99 37.28 2.14
N LYS A 35 -1.85 36.96 1.16
CA LYS A 35 -2.36 35.62 1.01
C LYS A 35 -1.11 34.72 0.95
N ASP A 36 -0.97 33.87 1.93
CA ASP A 36 -0.08 32.73 1.89
C ASP A 36 -0.51 31.90 0.69
N ASP A 37 0.36 31.74 -0.27
CA ASP A 37 0.04 31.08 -1.55
C ASP A 37 -0.17 29.57 -1.39
N GLY A 38 -0.39 29.05 -0.19
CA GLY A 38 -0.77 27.66 0.09
C GLY A 38 0.28 26.61 -0.32
N LYS A 39 1.48 27.07 -0.69
CA LYS A 39 2.60 26.21 -1.05
C LYS A 39 3.73 26.39 -0.03
N GLY A 40 3.87 25.40 0.82
CA GLY A 40 5.03 25.29 1.70
C GLY A 40 4.70 25.39 3.19
N GLY A 41 5.12 24.38 3.92
CA GLY A 41 5.10 24.35 5.37
C GLY A 41 3.99 23.52 6.02
N LYS A 42 3.08 22.90 5.27
CA LYS A 42 2.14 21.93 5.87
C LYS A 42 2.88 20.68 6.33
N LYS A 43 2.52 20.20 7.53
CA LYS A 43 3.12 19.02 8.13
C LYS A 43 2.30 17.78 7.86
N ILE A 44 2.95 16.74 7.37
CA ILE A 44 2.35 15.45 7.06
C ILE A 44 2.98 14.37 7.95
N GLY A 45 2.16 13.68 8.73
CA GLY A 45 2.55 12.48 9.46
C GLY A 45 2.10 11.24 8.70
N ILE A 46 2.99 10.28 8.49
CA ILE A 46 2.69 9.03 7.79
C ILE A 46 3.14 7.87 8.65
N THR A 47 2.23 6.93 8.95
CA THR A 47 2.55 5.68 9.63
C THR A 47 2.07 4.49 8.84
N ILE A 48 2.98 3.53 8.60
CA ILE A 48 2.71 2.29 7.87
C ILE A 48 3.02 1.06 8.74
N GLN A 49 2.53 -0.11 8.35
CA GLN A 49 2.75 -1.36 9.08
C GLN A 49 4.24 -1.67 9.24
N ASN A 50 5.00 -1.78 8.16
CA ASN A 50 6.45 -2.00 8.18
C ASN A 50 7.09 -1.64 6.83
N TYR A 51 8.43 -1.60 6.80
CA TYR A 51 9.24 -1.39 5.59
C TYR A 51 9.83 -2.69 5.00
N GLU A 52 9.56 -3.84 5.59
CA GLU A 52 10.05 -5.13 5.07
C GLU A 52 9.31 -5.53 3.79
N ASN A 53 8.10 -5.04 3.62
CA ASN A 53 7.36 -5.18 2.37
C ASN A 53 7.95 -4.23 1.31
N ALA A 54 8.51 -4.79 0.24
CA ALA A 54 9.20 -4.06 -0.82
C ALA A 54 8.28 -3.05 -1.55
N TYR A 55 6.99 -3.35 -1.71
CA TYR A 55 6.01 -2.43 -2.28
C TYR A 55 5.91 -1.15 -1.43
N TRP A 56 5.68 -1.30 -0.11
CA TRP A 56 5.55 -0.16 0.79
C TRP A 56 6.85 0.65 0.88
N ALA A 57 8.01 -0.02 0.97
CA ALA A 57 9.30 0.66 0.99
C ALA A 57 9.51 1.48 -0.29
N GLY A 58 9.19 0.92 -1.45
CA GLY A 58 9.29 1.59 -2.76
C GLY A 58 8.38 2.81 -2.85
N VAL A 59 7.08 2.64 -2.58
CA VAL A 59 6.09 3.73 -2.65
C VAL A 59 6.42 4.84 -1.66
N MET A 60 6.75 4.52 -0.41
CA MET A 60 7.08 5.53 0.61
C MET A 60 8.33 6.32 0.26
N SER A 61 9.34 5.69 -0.33
CA SER A 61 10.55 6.39 -0.81
C SER A 61 10.24 7.42 -1.91
N LYS A 62 9.34 7.07 -2.85
CA LYS A 62 8.90 8.00 -3.91
C LYS A 62 8.03 9.11 -3.34
N LEU A 63 7.11 8.78 -2.43
CA LEU A 63 6.24 9.75 -1.78
C LEU A 63 7.03 10.77 -0.95
N GLU A 64 8.05 10.34 -0.20
CA GLU A 64 8.94 11.22 0.55
C GLU A 64 9.62 12.23 -0.37
N GLN A 65 10.10 11.77 -1.53
CA GLN A 65 10.73 12.66 -2.51
C GLN A 65 9.73 13.68 -3.08
N ILE A 66 8.52 13.24 -3.45
CA ILE A 66 7.45 14.12 -3.95
C ILE A 66 7.09 15.17 -2.90
N LEU A 67 6.85 14.77 -1.64
CA LEU A 67 6.50 15.68 -0.56
C LEU A 67 7.59 16.73 -0.32
N LYS A 68 8.85 16.31 -0.34
CA LYS A 68 10.00 17.22 -0.21
C LYS A 68 10.09 18.22 -1.36
N ASP A 69 9.94 17.76 -2.61
CA ASP A 69 10.04 18.61 -3.80
C ASP A 69 8.89 19.62 -3.87
N GLU A 70 7.71 19.26 -3.36
CA GLU A 70 6.54 20.11 -3.23
C GLU A 70 6.56 20.99 -1.95
N GLY A 71 7.59 20.87 -1.12
CA GLY A 71 7.83 21.75 0.04
C GLY A 71 7.03 21.41 1.30
N TYR A 72 6.55 20.17 1.43
CA TYR A 72 5.90 19.68 2.64
C TYR A 72 6.92 19.21 3.69
N ASP A 73 6.59 19.40 4.98
CA ASP A 73 7.34 18.85 6.11
C ASP A 73 6.76 17.49 6.48
N ALA A 74 7.33 16.41 5.94
CA ALA A 74 6.81 15.07 6.09
C ALA A 74 7.66 14.21 7.05
N THR A 75 6.98 13.43 7.88
CA THR A 75 7.60 12.39 8.73
C THR A 75 6.95 11.05 8.40
N ILE A 76 7.71 10.08 7.92
CA ILE A 76 7.24 8.74 7.55
C ILE A 76 7.89 7.71 8.48
N VAL A 77 7.07 6.88 9.13
CA VAL A 77 7.52 5.87 10.10
C VAL A 77 6.81 4.53 9.92
N GLY A 78 7.49 3.43 10.26
CA GLY A 78 6.90 2.10 10.37
C GLY A 78 6.55 1.76 11.81
N CYS A 79 5.41 1.12 12.04
CA CYS A 79 5.03 0.64 13.36
C CYS A 79 5.53 -0.79 13.67
N GLU A 80 6.14 -1.47 12.68
CA GLU A 80 6.70 -2.82 12.82
C GLU A 80 5.66 -3.83 13.34
N GLU A 81 4.48 -3.80 12.70
CA GLU A 81 3.33 -4.66 13.01
C GLU A 81 2.85 -4.56 14.47
N ASN A 82 3.10 -3.41 15.11
CA ASN A 82 2.74 -3.16 16.50
C ASN A 82 1.72 -2.01 16.60
N SER A 83 0.46 -2.33 16.86
CA SER A 83 -0.64 -1.35 16.96
C SER A 83 -0.43 -0.35 18.11
N ALA A 84 0.16 -0.76 19.24
CA ALA A 84 0.44 0.16 20.34
C ALA A 84 1.50 1.20 19.93
N LYS A 85 2.55 0.78 19.21
CA LYS A 85 3.54 1.69 18.63
C LYS A 85 2.91 2.63 17.60
N GLN A 86 1.96 2.13 16.81
CA GLN A 86 1.26 2.96 15.81
C GLN A 86 0.41 4.05 16.47
N ILE A 87 -0.30 3.72 17.56
CA ILE A 87 -1.04 4.70 18.37
C ILE A 87 -0.09 5.79 18.89
N GLU A 88 1.05 5.42 19.47
CA GLU A 88 2.05 6.40 19.95
C GLU A 88 2.57 7.30 18.82
N GLN A 89 2.78 6.76 17.62
CA GLN A 89 3.19 7.53 16.44
C GLN A 89 2.12 8.56 16.04
N ILE A 90 0.84 8.16 16.00
CA ILE A 90 -0.27 9.06 15.69
C ILE A 90 -0.38 10.15 16.77
N GLU A 91 -0.26 9.83 18.05
CA GLU A 91 -0.24 10.81 19.14
C GLU A 91 0.91 11.81 19.01
N ASN A 92 2.09 11.36 18.59
CA ASN A 92 3.22 12.23 18.30
C ASN A 92 2.94 13.17 17.12
N PHE A 93 2.25 12.72 16.08
CA PHE A 93 1.83 13.55 14.97
C PHE A 93 0.79 14.59 15.38
N ILE A 94 -0.18 14.23 16.23
CA ILE A 94 -1.14 15.17 16.82
C ILE A 94 -0.39 16.25 17.61
N THR A 95 0.50 15.83 18.53
CA THR A 95 1.26 16.74 19.39
C THR A 95 2.18 17.66 18.60
N SER A 96 2.75 17.19 17.49
CA SER A 96 3.62 18.00 16.62
C SER A 96 2.83 18.96 15.72
N GLY A 97 1.50 18.89 15.72
CA GLY A 97 0.61 19.75 14.95
C GLY A 97 0.71 19.47 13.45
N CYS A 98 0.56 18.19 13.05
CA CYS A 98 0.41 17.84 11.64
C CYS A 98 -0.90 18.41 11.06
N ASP A 99 -0.88 18.80 9.81
CA ASP A 99 -2.09 19.21 9.06
C ASP A 99 -2.87 17.99 8.55
N LEU A 100 -2.13 16.91 8.24
CA LEU A 100 -2.68 15.63 7.78
C LEU A 100 -1.88 14.48 8.37
N ILE A 101 -2.59 13.43 8.77
CA ILE A 101 -2.03 12.14 9.17
C ILE A 101 -2.53 11.07 8.20
N MET A 102 -1.61 10.36 7.55
CA MET A 102 -1.93 9.16 6.78
C MET A 102 -1.60 7.92 7.60
N VAL A 103 -2.56 7.02 7.67
CA VAL A 103 -2.45 5.76 8.41
C VAL A 103 -2.66 4.59 7.46
N HIS A 104 -1.65 3.73 7.32
CA HIS A 104 -1.83 2.36 6.83
C HIS A 104 -1.87 1.47 8.08
N PRO A 105 -3.06 1.11 8.57
CA PRO A 105 -3.22 0.56 9.90
C PRO A 105 -2.72 -0.88 9.97
N ASN A 106 -2.03 -1.20 11.07
CA ASN A 106 -1.75 -2.59 11.41
C ASN A 106 -3.02 -3.32 11.87
N ASP A 107 -3.84 -2.61 12.61
CA ASP A 107 -5.18 -3.02 13.05
C ASP A 107 -6.05 -1.75 13.04
N ALA A 108 -7.05 -1.73 12.16
CA ALA A 108 -7.91 -0.57 11.96
C ALA A 108 -8.71 -0.22 13.23
N ASP A 109 -9.28 -1.23 13.89
CA ASP A 109 -10.07 -1.03 15.10
C ASP A 109 -9.22 -0.44 16.25
N ALA A 110 -7.95 -0.86 16.34
CA ALA A 110 -7.06 -0.40 17.39
C ALA A 110 -6.69 1.09 17.27
N VAL A 111 -6.65 1.64 16.05
CA VAL A 111 -6.25 3.04 15.81
C VAL A 111 -7.43 4.00 15.64
N GLU A 112 -8.67 3.50 15.58
CA GLU A 112 -9.88 4.32 15.40
C GLU A 112 -9.98 5.46 16.41
N GLU A 113 -9.81 5.17 17.71
CA GLU A 113 -9.96 6.18 18.76
C GLU A 113 -8.93 7.30 18.63
N VAL A 114 -7.66 6.97 18.35
CA VAL A 114 -6.60 8.00 18.21
C VAL A 114 -6.79 8.83 16.94
N CYS A 115 -7.29 8.23 15.86
CA CYS A 115 -7.66 8.95 14.65
C CYS A 115 -8.83 9.93 14.90
N GLY A 116 -9.82 9.51 15.71
CA GLY A 116 -10.90 10.40 16.17
C GLY A 116 -10.37 11.61 16.92
N ARG A 117 -9.39 11.43 17.84
CA ARG A 117 -8.75 12.55 18.54
C ARG A 117 -8.02 13.50 17.58
N ALA A 118 -7.38 12.97 16.54
CA ALA A 118 -6.75 13.82 15.51
C ALA A 118 -7.80 14.69 14.79
N LEU A 119 -8.94 14.12 14.43
CA LEU A 119 -10.05 14.87 13.81
C LEU A 119 -10.60 15.96 14.75
N ASP A 120 -10.76 15.68 16.05
CA ASP A 120 -11.22 16.63 17.06
C ASP A 120 -10.29 17.84 17.21
N GLU A 121 -8.97 17.64 17.01
CA GLU A 121 -7.97 18.71 16.96
C GLU A 121 -7.91 19.44 15.59
N GLY A 122 -8.78 19.06 14.64
CA GLY A 122 -8.87 19.65 13.31
C GLY A 122 -7.84 19.11 12.31
N ILE A 123 -7.09 18.10 12.67
CA ILE A 123 -6.12 17.43 11.80
C ILE A 123 -6.88 16.54 10.82
N LYS A 124 -6.50 16.56 9.55
CA LYS A 124 -7.08 15.65 8.55
C LYS A 124 -6.50 14.25 8.72
N VAL A 125 -7.34 13.23 8.54
CA VAL A 125 -6.92 11.83 8.62
C VAL A 125 -7.25 11.12 7.32
N MET A 126 -6.27 10.50 6.70
CA MET A 126 -6.43 9.60 5.57
C MET A 126 -6.07 8.17 5.98
N CYS A 127 -6.97 7.24 5.76
CA CYS A 127 -6.62 5.83 5.85
C CYS A 127 -6.25 5.27 4.48
N TRP A 128 -5.26 4.40 4.43
CA TRP A 128 -4.86 3.66 3.23
C TRP A 128 -5.16 2.17 3.42
N ASP A 129 -5.79 1.56 2.42
CA ASP A 129 -6.20 0.15 2.27
C ASP A 129 -7.37 -0.32 3.15
N ASN A 130 -7.52 0.12 4.39
CA ASN A 130 -8.62 -0.31 5.25
C ASN A 130 -9.63 0.82 5.45
N PRO A 131 -10.92 0.65 5.13
CA PRO A 131 -11.92 1.65 5.44
C PRO A 131 -12.08 1.80 6.96
N MET A 132 -12.00 3.03 7.44
CA MET A 132 -12.15 3.42 8.84
C MET A 132 -13.23 4.48 9.00
N GLU A 133 -13.86 4.56 10.18
CA GLU A 133 -14.90 5.55 10.45
C GLU A 133 -14.31 6.93 10.82
N ASN A 134 -13.28 6.94 11.67
CA ASN A 134 -12.63 8.16 12.14
C ASN A 134 -11.56 8.68 11.17
N THR A 135 -11.99 8.97 9.94
CA THR A 135 -11.15 9.53 8.88
C THR A 135 -11.83 10.68 8.15
N THR A 136 -11.05 11.50 7.49
CA THR A 136 -11.52 12.45 6.48
C THR A 136 -11.85 11.73 5.18
N ALA A 137 -10.97 10.84 4.75
CA ALA A 137 -11.13 9.97 3.58
C ALA A 137 -10.37 8.65 3.75
N ASN A 138 -10.88 7.60 3.12
CA ASN A 138 -10.23 6.30 3.00
C ASN A 138 -9.81 6.10 1.54
N TRP A 139 -8.55 5.84 1.30
CA TRP A 139 -8.03 5.53 -0.02
C TRP A 139 -7.79 4.02 -0.12
N VAL A 140 -8.73 3.32 -0.71
CA VAL A 140 -8.91 1.87 -0.56
C VAL A 140 -8.95 1.15 -1.89
N LEU A 141 -8.68 -0.14 -1.87
CA LEU A 141 -8.97 -1.04 -2.98
C LEU A 141 -10.38 -1.63 -2.80
N ASP A 142 -11.14 -1.72 -3.89
CA ASP A 142 -12.28 -2.62 -3.93
C ASP A 142 -11.76 -4.05 -4.14
N ASN A 143 -11.57 -4.77 -3.03
CA ASN A 143 -10.99 -6.10 -3.07
C ASN A 143 -11.88 -7.12 -3.82
N THR A 144 -13.19 -6.92 -3.82
CA THR A 144 -14.11 -7.77 -4.59
C THR A 144 -13.93 -7.51 -6.08
N GLU A 145 -13.90 -6.25 -6.53
CA GLU A 145 -13.68 -5.91 -7.94
C GLU A 145 -12.26 -6.26 -8.40
N LEU A 146 -11.23 -5.99 -7.58
CA LEU A 146 -9.86 -6.45 -7.88
C LEU A 146 -9.81 -7.97 -8.09
N GLY A 147 -10.47 -8.72 -7.21
CA GLY A 147 -10.59 -10.17 -7.36
C GLY A 147 -11.29 -10.57 -8.66
N LYS A 148 -12.38 -9.90 -9.02
CA LYS A 148 -13.09 -10.18 -10.29
C LYS A 148 -12.22 -9.90 -11.52
N GLU A 149 -11.46 -8.81 -11.53
CA GLU A 149 -10.54 -8.50 -12.63
C GLU A 149 -9.41 -9.55 -12.72
N ILE A 150 -8.85 -10.02 -11.60
CA ILE A 150 -7.89 -11.12 -11.58
C ILE A 150 -8.52 -12.39 -12.18
N GLY A 151 -9.74 -12.75 -11.72
CA GLY A 151 -10.47 -13.93 -12.22
C GLY A 151 -10.84 -13.82 -13.71
N LYS A 152 -11.20 -12.63 -14.19
CA LYS A 152 -11.48 -12.33 -15.59
C LYS A 152 -10.21 -12.45 -16.45
N THR A 153 -9.09 -11.92 -16.00
CA THR A 153 -7.79 -12.05 -16.67
C THR A 153 -7.37 -13.53 -16.75
N ALA A 154 -7.54 -14.29 -15.66
CA ALA A 154 -7.30 -15.72 -15.65
C ALA A 154 -8.24 -16.48 -16.58
N ALA A 155 -9.53 -16.09 -16.66
CA ALA A 155 -10.47 -16.68 -17.57
C ALA A 155 -10.14 -16.40 -19.04
N ALA A 156 -9.58 -15.24 -19.38
CA ALA A 156 -9.06 -14.94 -20.71
C ALA A 156 -7.98 -15.95 -21.11
N PHE A 157 -6.98 -16.16 -20.24
CA PHE A 157 -5.93 -17.17 -20.45
C PHE A 157 -6.50 -18.58 -20.58
N ILE A 158 -7.44 -18.97 -19.72
CA ILE A 158 -8.09 -20.28 -19.76
C ILE A 158 -8.86 -20.44 -21.07
N ASN A 159 -9.60 -19.45 -21.51
CA ASN A 159 -10.38 -19.49 -22.74
C ASN A 159 -9.53 -19.61 -24.02
N GLU A 160 -8.28 -19.16 -23.97
CA GLU A 160 -7.33 -19.29 -25.07
C GLU A 160 -6.76 -20.72 -25.19
N HIS A 161 -6.44 -21.33 -24.04
CA HIS A 161 -5.67 -22.58 -24.01
C HIS A 161 -6.51 -23.84 -23.74
N TYR A 162 -7.75 -23.69 -23.25
CA TYR A 162 -8.57 -24.81 -22.79
C TYR A 162 -9.98 -24.81 -23.39
N THR A 163 -10.60 -26.01 -23.44
CA THR A 163 -11.94 -26.23 -23.97
C THR A 163 -12.80 -26.97 -22.96
N ALA A 164 -14.12 -27.09 -23.23
CA ALA A 164 -15.02 -27.87 -22.38
C ALA A 164 -14.65 -29.35 -22.28
N ASP A 165 -14.05 -29.90 -23.35
CA ASP A 165 -13.59 -31.31 -23.40
C ASP A 165 -12.19 -31.50 -22.78
N ASN A 166 -11.43 -30.44 -22.61
CA ASN A 166 -10.10 -30.42 -21.98
C ASN A 166 -10.01 -29.23 -21.01
N LYS A 167 -10.56 -29.40 -19.81
CA LYS A 167 -10.68 -28.34 -18.83
C LYS A 167 -9.36 -28.02 -18.14
N ALA A 168 -9.13 -26.72 -17.86
CA ALA A 168 -8.05 -26.27 -17.00
C ALA A 168 -8.27 -26.76 -15.57
N GLN A 169 -7.26 -27.41 -14.99
CA GLN A 169 -7.20 -27.61 -13.55
C GLN A 169 -6.63 -26.35 -12.90
N VAL A 170 -7.42 -25.71 -12.05
CA VAL A 170 -7.10 -24.42 -11.43
C VAL A 170 -6.83 -24.60 -9.94
N CYS A 171 -5.76 -24.00 -9.44
CA CYS A 171 -5.54 -23.77 -8.02
C CYS A 171 -5.78 -22.30 -7.69
N VAL A 172 -6.67 -22.03 -6.73
CA VAL A 172 -6.89 -20.69 -6.19
C VAL A 172 -6.06 -20.54 -4.92
N ILE A 173 -5.33 -19.42 -4.80
CA ILE A 173 -4.50 -19.10 -3.63
C ILE A 173 -5.09 -17.88 -2.94
N GLY A 174 -5.57 -18.06 -1.72
CA GLY A 174 -6.25 -17.04 -0.94
C GLY A 174 -5.62 -16.82 0.43
N LYS A 175 -6.34 -16.10 1.30
CA LYS A 175 -6.03 -15.91 2.72
C LYS A 175 -7.33 -15.63 3.48
N PRO A 176 -8.14 -16.66 3.75
CA PRO A 176 -9.52 -16.51 4.22
C PRO A 176 -9.65 -16.00 5.67
N ASP A 177 -8.58 -16.00 6.45
CA ASP A 177 -8.52 -15.42 7.80
C ASP A 177 -8.31 -13.90 7.80
N THR A 178 -8.10 -13.28 6.63
CA THR A 178 -7.96 -11.85 6.42
C THR A 178 -9.10 -11.34 5.54
N GLN A 179 -10.02 -10.55 6.09
CA GLN A 179 -11.29 -10.16 5.45
C GLN A 179 -11.10 -9.62 4.02
N VAL A 180 -10.20 -8.64 3.83
CA VAL A 180 -9.94 -8.04 2.50
C VAL A 180 -9.39 -9.03 1.48
N LEU A 181 -8.62 -10.02 1.92
CA LEU A 181 -8.09 -11.09 1.05
C LEU A 181 -9.12 -12.19 0.79
N LEU A 182 -10.04 -12.44 1.72
CA LEU A 182 -11.21 -13.29 1.49
C LEU A 182 -12.13 -12.68 0.44
N GLU A 183 -12.40 -11.38 0.52
CA GLU A 183 -13.18 -10.65 -0.49
C GLU A 183 -12.52 -10.74 -1.88
N ARG A 184 -11.21 -10.58 -1.95
CA ARG A 184 -10.42 -10.73 -3.19
C ARG A 184 -10.49 -12.14 -3.74
N GLN A 185 -10.34 -13.17 -2.89
CA GLN A 185 -10.49 -14.57 -3.28
C GLN A 185 -11.90 -14.86 -3.83
N ASN A 186 -12.94 -14.42 -3.13
CA ASN A 186 -14.33 -14.59 -3.60
C ASN A 186 -14.54 -13.87 -4.95
N GLY A 187 -13.94 -12.72 -5.13
CA GLY A 187 -13.92 -12.00 -6.40
C GLY A 187 -13.25 -12.82 -7.52
N ILE A 188 -12.07 -13.43 -7.26
CA ILE A 188 -11.39 -14.31 -8.24
C ILE A 188 -12.31 -15.44 -8.69
N GLU A 189 -12.93 -16.13 -7.75
CA GLU A 189 -13.83 -17.24 -8.06
C GLU A 189 -15.07 -16.78 -8.85
N ALA A 190 -15.62 -15.60 -8.52
CA ALA A 190 -16.71 -14.97 -9.26
C ALA A 190 -16.27 -14.60 -10.70
N GLY A 191 -15.11 -13.95 -10.85
CA GLY A 191 -14.57 -13.55 -12.15
C GLY A 191 -14.31 -14.75 -13.07
N LEU A 192 -13.75 -15.85 -12.53
CA LEU A 192 -13.59 -17.11 -13.26
C LEU A 192 -14.96 -17.65 -13.72
N LYS A 193 -15.93 -17.73 -12.81
CA LYS A 193 -17.26 -18.26 -13.07
C LYS A 193 -18.03 -17.45 -14.12
N GLU A 194 -17.90 -16.14 -14.10
CA GLU A 194 -18.61 -15.23 -15.01
C GLU A 194 -18.01 -15.22 -16.41
N ASN A 195 -16.68 -15.47 -16.55
CA ASN A 195 -15.97 -15.26 -17.80
C ASN A 195 -15.45 -16.54 -18.47
N CYS A 196 -15.33 -17.67 -17.76
CA CYS A 196 -14.97 -18.95 -18.37
C CYS A 196 -16.14 -19.61 -19.16
N LYS A 197 -15.79 -20.40 -20.18
CA LYS A 197 -16.72 -21.07 -21.08
C LYS A 197 -16.95 -22.54 -20.69
N ASP A 198 -17.14 -22.86 -19.43
CA ASP A 198 -17.24 -24.22 -18.87
C ASP A 198 -15.99 -25.10 -19.15
N ASN A 199 -14.83 -24.46 -19.22
CA ASN A 199 -13.54 -25.03 -19.60
C ASN A 199 -12.51 -25.03 -18.45
N TYR A 200 -12.97 -24.96 -17.19
CA TYR A 200 -12.12 -25.07 -16.02
C TYR A 200 -12.79 -25.86 -14.89
N GLU A 201 -11.97 -26.28 -13.94
CA GLU A 201 -12.39 -26.79 -12.63
C GLU A 201 -11.37 -26.34 -11.56
N ILE A 202 -11.85 -25.91 -10.40
CA ILE A 202 -10.99 -25.62 -9.24
C ILE A 202 -10.69 -26.94 -8.55
N VAL A 203 -9.47 -27.44 -8.68
CA VAL A 203 -9.02 -28.72 -8.10
C VAL A 203 -8.41 -28.56 -6.72
N ALA A 204 -7.99 -27.34 -6.37
CA ALA A 204 -7.44 -27.01 -5.07
C ALA A 204 -7.67 -25.54 -4.72
N THR A 205 -7.85 -25.27 -3.43
CA THR A 205 -7.74 -23.93 -2.84
C THR A 205 -6.73 -24.04 -1.70
N ILE A 206 -5.70 -23.20 -1.72
CA ILE A 206 -4.69 -23.12 -0.68
C ILE A 206 -4.65 -21.71 -0.12
N ASP A 207 -4.21 -21.58 1.15
CA ASP A 207 -3.99 -20.29 1.78
C ASP A 207 -2.51 -19.95 1.86
N GLY A 208 -2.17 -18.68 1.68
CA GLY A 208 -0.80 -18.19 1.86
C GLY A 208 -0.53 -16.89 1.13
N VAL A 209 0.29 -16.05 1.76
CA VAL A 209 0.79 -14.78 1.21
C VAL A 209 2.31 -14.67 1.29
N VAL A 210 2.98 -15.69 1.87
CA VAL A 210 4.43 -15.76 2.00
C VAL A 210 4.99 -16.76 0.99
N ASN A 211 6.00 -16.36 0.24
CA ASN A 211 6.54 -17.10 -0.91
C ASN A 211 6.85 -18.57 -0.63
N ASN A 212 7.64 -18.85 0.43
CA ASN A 212 8.06 -20.21 0.76
C ASN A 212 6.93 -21.09 1.32
N GLU A 213 5.95 -20.50 1.98
CA GLU A 213 4.75 -21.18 2.44
C GLU A 213 3.89 -21.63 1.25
N VAL A 214 3.63 -20.68 0.34
CA VAL A 214 2.87 -20.96 -0.88
C VAL A 214 3.59 -21.98 -1.75
N GLN A 215 4.91 -21.88 -1.93
CA GLN A 215 5.71 -22.88 -2.68
C GLN A 215 5.50 -24.28 -2.12
N SER A 216 5.65 -24.48 -0.81
CA SER A 216 5.51 -25.78 -0.17
C SER A 216 4.10 -26.38 -0.36
N LYS A 217 3.06 -25.54 -0.26
CA LYS A 217 1.68 -25.96 -0.49
C LYS A 217 1.44 -26.26 -1.98
N ALA A 218 1.97 -25.44 -2.89
CA ALA A 218 1.89 -25.66 -4.33
C ALA A 218 2.54 -26.97 -4.77
N GLU A 219 3.72 -27.29 -4.23
CA GLU A 219 4.37 -28.59 -4.47
C GLU A 219 3.48 -29.77 -4.01
N THR A 220 2.75 -29.61 -2.91
CA THR A 220 1.80 -30.63 -2.42
C THR A 220 0.59 -30.76 -3.37
N VAL A 221 0.04 -29.65 -3.85
CA VAL A 221 -1.05 -29.65 -4.85
C VAL A 221 -0.58 -30.33 -6.13
N LEU A 222 0.62 -30.02 -6.63
CA LEU A 222 1.18 -30.61 -7.84
C LEU A 222 1.47 -32.14 -7.73
N GLN A 223 1.70 -32.64 -6.50
CA GLN A 223 1.79 -34.08 -6.26
C GLN A 223 0.41 -34.77 -6.35
N ALA A 224 -0.63 -34.13 -5.83
CA ALA A 224 -2.00 -34.66 -5.84
C ALA A 224 -2.71 -34.43 -7.19
N ASN A 225 -2.42 -33.34 -7.86
CA ASN A 225 -3.02 -32.90 -9.12
C ASN A 225 -1.90 -32.56 -10.13
N PRO A 226 -1.28 -33.57 -10.77
CA PRO A 226 -0.12 -33.33 -11.64
C PRO A 226 -0.44 -32.44 -12.86
N ASP A 227 -1.69 -32.35 -13.27
CA ASP A 227 -2.17 -31.57 -14.41
C ASP A 227 -2.70 -30.18 -14.01
N CYS A 228 -2.55 -29.78 -12.74
CA CYS A 228 -2.88 -28.44 -12.30
C CYS A 228 -1.85 -27.44 -12.87
N LYS A 229 -2.23 -26.72 -13.91
CA LYS A 229 -1.37 -25.81 -14.66
C LYS A 229 -1.76 -24.35 -14.48
N VAL A 230 -2.98 -24.04 -14.03
CA VAL A 230 -3.44 -22.65 -13.87
C VAL A 230 -3.51 -22.32 -12.38
N TRP A 231 -2.85 -21.22 -12.00
CA TRP A 231 -2.74 -20.76 -10.64
C TRP A 231 -3.19 -19.30 -10.55
N VAL A 232 -4.15 -19.05 -9.69
CA VAL A 232 -4.74 -17.70 -9.54
C VAL A 232 -4.67 -17.29 -8.08
N GLY A 233 -4.08 -16.15 -7.79
CA GLY A 233 -3.78 -15.79 -6.41
C GLY A 233 -3.98 -14.34 -6.03
N VAL A 234 -4.10 -14.12 -4.71
CA VAL A 234 -4.46 -12.83 -4.11
C VAL A 234 -3.30 -11.84 -3.95
N GLY A 235 -2.08 -12.19 -4.36
CA GLY A 235 -0.94 -11.28 -4.14
C GLY A 235 0.40 -11.82 -4.63
N ALA A 236 1.46 -11.03 -4.44
CA ALA A 236 2.82 -11.34 -4.89
C ALA A 236 3.37 -12.67 -4.36
N GLY A 237 3.13 -12.97 -3.07
CA GLY A 237 3.59 -14.23 -2.49
C GLY A 237 2.94 -15.46 -3.13
N ALA A 238 1.67 -15.33 -3.54
CA ALA A 238 0.98 -16.37 -4.30
C ALA A 238 1.65 -16.61 -5.66
N MET A 239 2.05 -15.54 -6.35
CA MET A 239 2.75 -15.62 -7.63
C MET A 239 4.13 -16.26 -7.47
N ILE A 240 4.97 -15.69 -6.61
CA ILE A 240 6.37 -16.12 -6.47
C ILE A 240 6.44 -17.58 -6.03
N GLY A 241 5.60 -17.97 -5.06
CA GLY A 241 5.59 -19.34 -4.54
C GLY A 241 5.12 -20.37 -5.55
N SER A 242 4.00 -20.12 -6.24
CA SER A 242 3.47 -21.04 -7.27
C SER A 242 4.37 -21.11 -8.51
N ASN A 243 4.90 -19.97 -8.96
CA ASN A 243 5.86 -19.92 -10.08
C ASN A 243 7.12 -20.74 -9.75
N THR A 244 7.66 -20.61 -8.54
CA THR A 244 8.85 -21.38 -8.08
C THR A 244 8.57 -22.90 -8.09
N ALA A 245 7.40 -23.33 -7.62
CA ALA A 245 7.00 -24.74 -7.64
C ALA A 245 6.84 -25.26 -9.07
N LEU A 246 6.28 -24.46 -9.99
CA LEU A 246 6.14 -24.83 -11.40
C LEU A 246 7.51 -24.88 -12.10
N LEU A 247 8.41 -23.94 -11.85
CA LEU A 247 9.77 -23.98 -12.35
C LEU A 247 10.50 -25.25 -11.91
N ALA A 248 10.36 -25.64 -10.66
CA ALA A 248 10.92 -26.88 -10.15
C ALA A 248 10.34 -28.11 -10.85
N LYS A 249 9.02 -28.14 -11.05
CA LYS A 249 8.31 -29.25 -11.73
C LYS A 249 8.75 -29.43 -13.17
N TYR A 250 8.86 -28.34 -13.93
CA TYR A 250 9.16 -28.40 -15.38
C TYR A 250 10.67 -28.33 -15.69
N GLY A 251 11.50 -28.08 -14.69
CA GLY A 251 12.96 -28.09 -14.84
C GLY A 251 13.56 -26.76 -15.26
N GLY A 252 12.90 -25.65 -14.95
CA GLY A 252 13.39 -24.27 -15.07
C GLY A 252 12.69 -23.42 -16.14
N ALA A 253 13.10 -22.18 -16.21
CA ALA A 253 12.65 -21.20 -17.18
C ALA A 253 12.85 -21.71 -18.63
N GLY A 254 11.99 -21.32 -19.54
CA GLY A 254 11.96 -21.77 -20.92
C GLY A 254 11.44 -23.22 -21.13
N LYS A 255 11.00 -23.90 -20.06
CA LYS A 255 10.42 -25.25 -20.13
C LYS A 255 8.97 -25.31 -19.65
N ILE A 256 8.43 -24.18 -19.24
CA ILE A 256 7.02 -24.07 -18.82
C ILE A 256 6.12 -24.21 -20.04
N PRO A 257 5.12 -25.12 -20.01
CA PRO A 257 4.16 -25.25 -21.11
C PRO A 257 3.40 -23.92 -21.34
N GLU A 258 3.03 -23.66 -22.60
CA GLU A 258 2.28 -22.45 -22.95
C GLU A 258 0.91 -22.38 -22.26
N ASP A 259 0.27 -23.51 -22.03
CA ASP A 259 -1.00 -23.67 -21.32
C ASP A 259 -0.85 -23.65 -19.77
N CYS A 260 0.37 -23.40 -19.26
CA CYS A 260 0.63 -23.25 -17.83
C CYS A 260 0.77 -21.77 -17.49
N GLY A 261 -0.01 -21.30 -16.49
CA GLY A 261 -0.03 -19.88 -16.15
C GLY A 261 -0.30 -19.58 -14.68
N VAL A 262 0.35 -18.52 -14.20
CA VAL A 262 0.14 -17.88 -12.90
C VAL A 262 -0.38 -16.47 -13.14
N ILE A 263 -1.54 -16.16 -12.59
CA ILE A 263 -2.21 -14.87 -12.69
C ILE A 263 -2.49 -14.35 -11.28
N THR A 264 -2.01 -13.16 -10.95
CA THR A 264 -2.13 -12.59 -9.59
C THR A 264 -2.26 -11.08 -9.62
N THR A 265 -2.11 -10.48 -8.45
CA THR A 265 -2.03 -9.04 -8.26
C THR A 265 -0.76 -8.65 -7.51
N ASP A 266 -0.69 -7.42 -7.08
CA ASP A 266 0.46 -6.65 -6.61
C ASP A 266 1.43 -6.32 -7.76
N VAL A 267 2.37 -5.39 -7.49
CA VAL A 267 3.37 -5.00 -8.47
C VAL A 267 4.73 -4.93 -7.77
N THR A 268 5.53 -5.95 -7.96
CA THR A 268 6.92 -5.99 -7.46
C THR A 268 7.90 -6.15 -8.61
N SER A 269 9.14 -5.72 -8.43
CA SER A 269 10.17 -5.88 -9.46
C SER A 269 10.36 -7.34 -9.89
N ASP A 270 10.24 -8.31 -8.94
CA ASP A 270 10.37 -9.73 -9.26
C ASP A 270 9.21 -10.22 -10.14
N GLN A 271 7.98 -9.77 -9.86
CA GLN A 271 6.81 -10.10 -10.68
C GLN A 271 6.95 -9.56 -12.10
N LEU A 272 7.33 -8.28 -12.22
CA LEU A 272 7.53 -7.62 -13.51
C LEU A 272 8.65 -8.29 -14.32
N ASN A 273 9.77 -8.62 -13.69
CA ASN A 273 10.88 -9.31 -14.36
C ASN A 273 10.46 -10.69 -14.89
N SER A 274 9.69 -11.46 -14.09
CA SER A 274 9.19 -12.77 -14.53
C SER A 274 8.18 -12.64 -15.69
N LEU A 275 7.31 -11.63 -15.66
CA LEU A 275 6.34 -11.38 -16.72
C LEU A 275 7.05 -10.95 -18.01
N GLU A 276 7.99 -10.00 -17.94
CA GLU A 276 8.74 -9.50 -19.10
C GLU A 276 9.63 -10.60 -19.73
N ALA A 277 10.24 -11.45 -18.92
CA ALA A 277 11.06 -12.56 -19.43
C ALA A 277 10.24 -13.53 -20.27
N GLY A 278 8.97 -13.76 -19.92
CA GLY A 278 8.02 -14.58 -20.68
C GLY A 278 8.33 -16.08 -20.73
N ASP A 279 9.41 -16.53 -20.09
CA ASP A 279 9.92 -17.89 -20.11
C ASP A 279 9.62 -18.69 -18.81
N GLU A 280 8.96 -18.04 -17.84
CA GLU A 280 8.45 -18.62 -16.60
C GLU A 280 6.92 -18.86 -16.67
N ALA A 281 6.28 -19.17 -15.54
CA ALA A 281 4.83 -19.44 -15.55
C ALA A 281 3.97 -18.16 -15.40
N VAL A 282 4.52 -17.00 -15.11
CA VAL A 282 3.77 -15.75 -14.94
C VAL A 282 3.20 -15.32 -16.30
N ARG A 283 1.86 -15.10 -16.36
CA ARG A 283 1.18 -14.75 -17.62
C ARG A 283 0.50 -13.38 -17.56
N ALA A 284 0.04 -12.95 -16.39
CA ALA A 284 -0.54 -11.64 -16.21
C ALA A 284 -0.49 -11.22 -14.75
N ILE A 285 -0.50 -9.91 -14.53
CA ILE A 285 -0.59 -9.27 -13.22
C ILE A 285 -1.69 -8.22 -13.32
N VAL A 286 -2.61 -8.21 -12.36
CA VAL A 286 -3.57 -7.12 -12.20
C VAL A 286 -3.01 -6.19 -11.11
N GLY A 287 -2.51 -5.04 -11.52
CA GLY A 287 -1.98 -4.01 -10.63
C GLY A 287 -2.99 -2.89 -10.35
N PHE A 288 -2.51 -1.84 -9.72
CA PHE A 288 -3.26 -0.62 -9.43
C PHE A 288 -2.32 0.59 -9.55
N GLU A 289 -2.83 1.72 -10.05
CA GLU A 289 -2.12 2.96 -10.41
C GLU A 289 -0.93 2.80 -11.38
N GLY A 290 -0.25 1.69 -11.38
CA GLY A 290 0.96 1.47 -12.17
C GLY A 290 2.20 1.20 -11.31
N SER A 291 3.25 2.00 -11.45
CA SER A 291 4.51 1.87 -10.71
C SER A 291 4.44 2.41 -9.27
N ASN A 292 5.51 2.20 -8.50
CA ASN A 292 5.67 2.86 -7.20
C ASN A 292 5.59 4.39 -7.31
N THR A 293 6.12 4.96 -8.39
CA THR A 293 6.04 6.40 -8.66
C THR A 293 4.61 6.85 -8.92
N ASP A 294 3.86 6.10 -9.73
CA ASP A 294 2.45 6.41 -10.03
C ASP A 294 1.58 6.33 -8.78
N THR A 295 1.78 5.29 -7.96
CA THR A 295 1.10 5.13 -6.68
C THR A 295 1.43 6.26 -5.71
N ALA A 296 2.70 6.65 -5.59
CA ALA A 296 3.12 7.75 -4.74
C ALA A 296 2.51 9.08 -5.21
N GLN A 297 2.46 9.32 -6.52
CA GLN A 297 1.83 10.50 -7.10
C GLN A 297 0.32 10.53 -6.83
N ALA A 298 -0.38 9.40 -7.01
CA ALA A 298 -1.79 9.29 -6.72
C ALA A 298 -2.11 9.51 -5.23
N CYS A 299 -1.25 8.98 -4.33
CA CYS A 299 -1.34 9.25 -2.89
C CYS A 299 -1.16 10.74 -2.58
N PHE A 300 -0.18 11.38 -3.20
CA PHE A 300 0.05 12.82 -3.04
C PHE A 300 -1.14 13.66 -3.54
N GLU A 301 -1.75 13.29 -4.67
CA GLU A 301 -2.97 13.95 -5.13
C GLU A 301 -4.14 13.79 -4.14
N MET A 302 -4.27 12.63 -3.48
CA MET A 302 -5.23 12.46 -2.39
C MET A 302 -4.94 13.39 -1.21
N PHE A 303 -3.68 13.57 -0.81
CA PHE A 303 -3.31 14.55 0.23
C PHE A 303 -3.75 15.96 -0.16
N LYS A 304 -3.53 16.38 -1.39
CA LYS A 304 -3.95 17.70 -1.90
C LYS A 304 -5.46 17.88 -1.81
N ARG A 305 -6.24 16.92 -2.33
CA ARG A 305 -7.71 16.94 -2.26
C ARG A 305 -8.21 17.12 -0.82
N ILE A 306 -7.65 16.36 0.13
CA ILE A 306 -8.02 16.42 1.54
C ILE A 306 -7.61 17.77 2.15
N LEU A 307 -6.40 18.26 1.88
CA LEU A 307 -5.87 19.52 2.42
C LEU A 307 -6.51 20.76 1.82
N ASP A 308 -6.99 20.66 0.58
CA ASP A 308 -7.75 21.70 -0.12
C ASP A 308 -9.23 21.76 0.33
N GLY A 309 -9.65 20.80 1.18
CA GLY A 309 -10.97 20.79 1.80
C GLY A 309 -12.06 20.17 0.94
N GLU A 310 -11.72 19.24 0.05
CA GLU A 310 -12.73 18.45 -0.66
C GLU A 310 -13.66 17.75 0.33
N ASP A 311 -14.96 17.73 0.02
CA ASP A 311 -15.98 17.13 0.87
C ASP A 311 -16.15 15.64 0.58
N PHE A 312 -15.72 14.80 1.50
CA PHE A 312 -15.87 13.34 1.46
C PHE A 312 -17.03 12.83 2.34
N SER A 313 -17.92 13.71 2.83
CA SER A 313 -18.99 13.33 3.77
C SER A 313 -20.05 12.40 3.16
N ALA A 314 -20.25 12.44 1.86
CA ALA A 314 -21.21 11.59 1.15
C ALA A 314 -20.69 10.15 0.99
N ASP A 315 -19.39 9.97 0.75
CA ASP A 315 -18.69 8.69 0.73
C ASP A 315 -17.22 8.96 1.05
N LYS A 316 -16.74 8.39 2.15
CA LYS A 316 -15.35 8.52 2.56
C LYS A 316 -14.41 7.60 1.77
N ASN A 317 -14.94 6.56 1.12
CA ASN A 317 -14.13 5.60 0.40
C ASN A 317 -13.85 6.09 -1.02
N VAL A 318 -12.58 6.34 -1.29
CA VAL A 318 -12.06 6.65 -2.62
C VAL A 318 -11.34 5.41 -3.14
N TYR A 319 -11.95 4.77 -4.13
CA TYR A 319 -11.44 3.52 -4.67
C TYR A 319 -10.32 3.78 -5.67
N ARG A 320 -9.25 3.01 -5.51
CA ARG A 320 -8.07 3.01 -6.38
C ARG A 320 -8.41 2.25 -7.66
N PRO A 321 -8.02 2.76 -8.85
CA PRO A 321 -8.24 2.06 -10.09
C PRO A 321 -7.35 0.82 -10.20
N THR A 322 -7.87 -0.22 -10.83
CA THR A 322 -7.09 -1.40 -11.22
C THR A 322 -6.69 -1.34 -12.68
N MET A 323 -5.59 -2.00 -13.04
CA MET A 323 -5.09 -2.12 -14.40
C MET A 323 -4.43 -3.47 -14.63
N GLU A 324 -4.60 -4.04 -15.83
CA GLU A 324 -3.81 -5.19 -16.25
C GLU A 324 -2.42 -4.74 -16.70
N ILE A 325 -1.39 -5.46 -16.22
CA ILE A 325 -0.01 -5.26 -16.63
C ILE A 325 0.33 -6.28 -17.71
N ASN A 326 0.73 -5.78 -18.86
CA ASN A 326 1.01 -6.53 -20.06
C ASN A 326 2.20 -5.94 -20.84
N ASP A 327 2.50 -6.50 -22.00
CA ASP A 327 3.63 -6.08 -22.84
C ASP A 327 3.59 -4.60 -23.28
N GLU A 328 2.40 -3.98 -23.28
CA GLU A 328 2.23 -2.58 -23.72
C GLU A 328 2.67 -1.59 -22.65
N ASN A 329 2.52 -1.93 -21.33
CA ASN A 329 2.76 -0.99 -20.24
C ASN A 329 3.88 -1.42 -19.27
N ILE A 330 4.33 -2.68 -19.30
CA ILE A 330 5.31 -3.21 -18.34
C ILE A 330 6.62 -2.42 -18.32
N ALA A 331 7.12 -2.01 -19.48
CA ALA A 331 8.39 -1.27 -19.58
C ALA A 331 8.33 0.13 -18.95
N GLU A 332 7.16 0.76 -18.94
CA GLU A 332 6.94 2.05 -18.29
C GLU A 332 6.80 1.89 -16.78
N ILE A 333 6.05 0.89 -16.35
CA ILE A 333 5.88 0.56 -14.94
C ILE A 333 7.23 0.26 -14.29
N GLN A 334 8.09 -0.54 -14.94
CA GLN A 334 9.43 -0.88 -14.43
C GLN A 334 10.32 0.35 -14.22
N LYS A 335 10.22 1.38 -15.04
CA LYS A 335 11.01 2.63 -14.86
C LYS A 335 10.62 3.39 -13.59
N GLY A 336 9.41 3.23 -13.12
CA GLY A 336 8.88 3.92 -11.95
C GLY A 336 9.03 3.14 -10.63
N MET A 337 9.53 1.91 -10.68
CA MET A 337 9.73 1.03 -9.51
C MET A 337 10.84 1.49 -8.56
#